data_66f1e2517b964c92e8e3847346eb3931
#
_entry.id   66f1e2517b964c92e8e3847346eb3931
#
_cell.length_a   1.000
_cell.length_b   1.000
_cell.length_c   1.000
_cell.angle_alpha   90.00
_cell.angle_beta   90.00
_cell.angle_gamma   90.00
#
_symmetry.space_group_name_H-M   'P 1'
#
loop_
_entity.id
_entity.type
_entity.pdbx_description
1 polymer ?
#
loop_
_entity_poly.entity_id
_entity_poly.type
_entity_poly.pdbx_seq_one_letter_code
_entity_poly.pdbx_strand_id
1 'polypeptide(L)'
;MNQDELKALVGQAALQYVVPGQIVGVGTGSTVNKFIDALASMKNQIKGAVSSSEASTARLRALGITVFDSNEVSELAVYIDGADEINGQGHMVKGGGAALTREKIVAAQSKMFVCIADESKLVDILGAFPLPVEVIPMSSARVISQFAKMGAQAALRLREGEPWVTDNGQHIVDVKGLKITDPVAFKSDVSQWPGVVTVGVFAYQKAQICLLGTADGVKTLKF
;
A
#
# COMPACT_ATOMS: atom_id res chain seq x y z
N MET A 1 9.25 22.33 4.23
CA MET A 1 7.97 21.67 4.58
C MET A 1 8.26 20.48 5.50
N ASN A 2 7.45 20.26 6.50
CA ASN A 2 7.55 19.04 7.31
C ASN A 2 6.87 17.87 6.59
N GLN A 3 7.08 16.63 7.09
CA GLN A 3 6.55 15.43 6.46
C GLN A 3 5.01 15.42 6.35
N ASP A 4 4.32 15.99 7.33
CA ASP A 4 2.85 16.06 7.33
C ASP A 4 2.31 17.01 6.26
N GLU A 5 3.01 18.12 6.03
CA GLU A 5 2.73 19.08 4.96
C GLU A 5 2.95 18.44 3.58
N LEU A 6 4.04 17.67 3.40
CA LEU A 6 4.30 16.95 2.15
C LEU A 6 3.21 15.91 1.85
N LYS A 7 2.77 15.16 2.88
CA LYS A 7 1.65 14.21 2.74
C LYS A 7 0.34 14.90 2.34
N ALA A 8 0.03 16.06 2.94
CA ALA A 8 -1.16 16.83 2.58
C ALA A 8 -1.08 17.34 1.14
N LEU A 9 0.09 17.82 0.72
CA LEU A 9 0.33 18.33 -0.63
C LEU A 9 0.10 17.25 -1.69
N VAL A 10 0.66 16.05 -1.52
CA VAL A 10 0.46 14.94 -2.48
C VAL A 10 -0.95 14.39 -2.42
N GLY A 11 -1.60 14.37 -1.24
CA GLY A 11 -3.00 13.99 -1.09
C GLY A 11 -3.93 14.91 -1.88
N GLN A 12 -3.71 16.23 -1.80
CA GLN A 12 -4.45 17.20 -2.59
C GLN A 12 -4.17 17.08 -4.08
N ALA A 13 -2.90 16.90 -4.48
CA ALA A 13 -2.51 16.74 -5.87
C ALA A 13 -3.11 15.48 -6.51
N ALA A 14 -3.35 14.43 -5.73
CA ALA A 14 -3.94 13.18 -6.22
C ALA A 14 -5.39 13.33 -6.71
N LEU A 15 -6.11 14.37 -6.29
CA LEU A 15 -7.50 14.63 -6.73
C LEU A 15 -7.60 14.79 -8.25
N GLN A 16 -6.56 15.24 -8.95
CA GLN A 16 -6.56 15.38 -10.42
C GLN A 16 -6.73 14.03 -11.15
N TYR A 17 -6.47 12.91 -10.49
CA TYR A 17 -6.64 11.55 -11.05
C TYR A 17 -7.98 10.93 -10.71
N VAL A 18 -8.75 11.54 -9.82
CA VAL A 18 -10.10 11.07 -9.47
C VAL A 18 -11.04 11.38 -10.65
N VAL A 19 -11.71 10.36 -11.15
CA VAL A 19 -12.61 10.48 -12.29
C VAL A 19 -14.03 10.76 -11.82
N PRO A 20 -14.63 11.92 -12.14
CA PRO A 20 -16.02 12.22 -11.78
C PRO A 20 -17.00 11.15 -12.27
N GLY A 21 -17.99 10.84 -11.47
CA GLY A 21 -19.01 9.84 -11.77
C GLY A 21 -18.53 8.39 -11.65
N GLN A 22 -17.29 8.14 -11.20
CA GLN A 22 -16.74 6.79 -11.02
C GLN A 22 -16.52 6.47 -9.52
N ILE A 23 -16.22 5.19 -9.25
CA ILE A 23 -15.80 4.70 -7.94
C ILE A 23 -14.27 4.79 -7.89
N VAL A 24 -13.70 5.31 -6.81
CA VAL A 24 -12.25 5.44 -6.60
C VAL A 24 -11.73 4.37 -5.66
N GLY A 25 -10.61 3.74 -6.02
CA GLY A 25 -9.85 2.86 -5.13
C GLY A 25 -9.03 3.68 -4.14
N VAL A 26 -9.15 3.37 -2.86
CA VAL A 26 -8.51 4.11 -1.75
C VAL A 26 -7.68 3.16 -0.90
N GLY A 27 -6.41 3.49 -0.77
CA GLY A 27 -5.42 2.74 0.00
C GLY A 27 -5.49 2.95 1.52
N THR A 28 -4.34 2.76 2.17
CA THR A 28 -4.23 2.76 3.63
C THR A 28 -2.96 3.51 4.08
N GLY A 29 -3.04 4.22 5.21
CA GLY A 29 -1.91 4.85 5.87
C GLY A 29 -2.01 6.37 5.99
N SER A 30 -1.02 6.97 6.67
CA SER A 30 -1.06 8.39 7.04
C SER A 30 -1.10 9.35 5.85
N THR A 31 -0.43 9.02 4.73
CA THR A 31 -0.48 9.80 3.50
C THR A 31 -1.85 9.68 2.84
N VAL A 32 -2.41 8.45 2.81
CA VAL A 32 -3.76 8.21 2.28
C VAL A 32 -4.82 8.92 3.10
N ASN A 33 -4.65 9.04 4.42
CA ASN A 33 -5.58 9.81 5.25
C ASN A 33 -5.67 11.28 4.79
N LYS A 34 -4.56 11.90 4.37
CA LYS A 34 -4.59 13.26 3.81
C LYS A 34 -5.31 13.31 2.44
N PHE A 35 -5.17 12.26 1.62
CA PHE A 35 -5.94 12.12 0.39
C PHE A 35 -7.44 11.95 0.67
N ILE A 36 -7.83 11.12 1.65
CA ILE A 36 -9.24 10.93 2.05
C ILE A 36 -9.85 12.26 2.51
N ASP A 37 -9.11 13.05 3.30
CA ASP A 37 -9.58 14.37 3.73
C ASP A 37 -9.78 15.31 2.54
N ALA A 38 -8.86 15.33 1.58
CA ALA A 38 -8.99 16.11 0.36
C ALA A 38 -10.16 15.62 -0.52
N LEU A 39 -10.36 14.29 -0.61
CA LEU A 39 -11.43 13.65 -1.40
C LEU A 39 -12.83 14.06 -0.93
N ALA A 40 -12.99 14.47 0.32
CA ALA A 40 -14.26 14.98 0.85
C ALA A 40 -14.80 16.16 0.02
N SER A 41 -13.94 16.97 -0.58
CA SER A 41 -14.34 18.07 -1.48
C SER A 41 -15.02 17.60 -2.76
N MET A 42 -14.75 16.34 -3.17
CA MET A 42 -15.30 15.72 -4.39
C MET A 42 -16.40 14.70 -4.10
N LYS A 43 -16.84 14.53 -2.85
CA LYS A 43 -17.79 13.45 -2.46
C LYS A 43 -19.08 13.42 -3.28
N ASN A 44 -19.58 14.57 -3.73
CA ASN A 44 -20.79 14.67 -4.56
C ASN A 44 -20.49 14.49 -6.07
N GLN A 45 -19.22 14.37 -6.45
CA GLN A 45 -18.78 14.20 -7.84
C GLN A 45 -18.40 12.75 -8.15
N ILE A 46 -18.21 11.90 -7.13
CA ILE A 46 -17.88 10.48 -7.28
C ILE A 46 -19.07 9.61 -6.87
N LYS A 47 -19.13 8.37 -7.35
CA LYS A 47 -20.15 7.41 -6.89
C LYS A 47 -19.83 6.88 -5.49
N GLY A 48 -18.56 6.87 -5.11
CA GLY A 48 -18.05 6.38 -3.83
C GLY A 48 -16.66 5.81 -3.96
N ALA A 49 -16.27 4.94 -3.04
CA ALA A 49 -14.94 4.36 -2.99
C ALA A 49 -14.97 2.83 -2.74
N VAL A 50 -13.90 2.13 -3.14
CA VAL A 50 -13.51 0.81 -2.62
C VAL A 50 -12.26 1.01 -1.78
N SER A 51 -12.25 0.52 -0.55
CA SER A 51 -11.18 0.73 0.42
C SER A 51 -10.36 -0.54 0.66
N SER A 52 -9.07 -0.38 0.89
CA SER A 52 -8.15 -1.48 1.20
C SER A 52 -8.03 -1.82 2.69
N SER A 53 -8.74 -1.12 3.60
CA SER A 53 -8.73 -1.43 5.04
C SER A 53 -9.97 -0.94 5.77
N GLU A 54 -10.25 -1.55 6.92
CA GLU A 54 -11.34 -1.12 7.80
C GLU A 54 -11.13 0.31 8.32
N ALA A 55 -9.87 0.68 8.59
CA ALA A 55 -9.54 2.04 9.04
C ALA A 55 -9.87 3.11 7.99
N SER A 56 -9.49 2.88 6.72
CA SER A 56 -9.82 3.78 5.61
C SER A 56 -11.33 3.78 5.32
N THR A 57 -11.99 2.62 5.42
CA THR A 57 -13.46 2.48 5.30
C THR A 57 -14.18 3.36 6.33
N ALA A 58 -13.78 3.27 7.59
CA ALA A 58 -14.37 4.06 8.67
C ALA A 58 -14.20 5.57 8.42
N ARG A 59 -12.99 5.99 7.97
CA ARG A 59 -12.71 7.41 7.68
C ARG A 59 -13.51 7.93 6.48
N LEU A 60 -13.64 7.17 5.40
CA LEU A 60 -14.46 7.52 4.24
C LEU A 60 -15.93 7.69 4.61
N ARG A 61 -16.48 6.73 5.37
CA ARG A 61 -17.87 6.78 5.85
C ARG A 61 -18.12 7.97 6.76
N ALA A 62 -17.18 8.32 7.65
CA ALA A 62 -17.28 9.49 8.52
C ALA A 62 -17.37 10.81 7.74
N LEU A 63 -16.81 10.88 6.52
CA LEU A 63 -16.90 12.03 5.62
C LEU A 63 -18.15 11.99 4.70
N GLY A 64 -18.99 10.96 4.84
CA GLY A 64 -20.20 10.78 4.03
C GLY A 64 -19.92 10.25 2.62
N ILE A 65 -18.76 9.57 2.42
CA ILE A 65 -18.45 8.90 1.16
C ILE A 65 -18.94 7.45 1.24
N THR A 66 -19.73 7.02 0.25
CA THR A 66 -20.21 5.65 0.15
C THR A 66 -19.04 4.71 -0.10
N VAL A 67 -18.93 3.63 0.67
CA VAL A 67 -17.91 2.59 0.49
C VAL A 67 -18.58 1.31 0.01
N PHE A 68 -18.23 0.88 -1.19
CA PHE A 68 -18.71 -0.34 -1.84
C PHE A 68 -17.86 -1.54 -1.45
N ASP A 69 -18.48 -2.72 -1.45
CA ASP A 69 -17.74 -3.98 -1.40
C ASP A 69 -16.99 -4.19 -2.73
N SER A 70 -15.75 -4.63 -2.66
CA SER A 70 -14.92 -4.92 -3.84
C SER A 70 -15.57 -5.95 -4.77
N ASN A 71 -16.36 -6.88 -4.22
CA ASN A 71 -17.08 -7.90 -4.99
C ASN A 71 -18.24 -7.32 -5.82
N GLU A 72 -18.73 -6.13 -5.50
CA GLU A 72 -19.82 -5.46 -6.21
C GLU A 72 -19.32 -4.55 -7.34
N VAL A 73 -17.98 -4.38 -7.46
CA VAL A 73 -17.34 -3.47 -8.42
C VAL A 73 -16.44 -4.25 -9.36
N SER A 74 -16.74 -4.23 -10.64
CA SER A 74 -15.97 -4.98 -11.64
C SER A 74 -14.60 -4.36 -11.92
N GLU A 75 -14.50 -3.03 -11.93
CA GLU A 75 -13.28 -2.30 -12.30
C GLU A 75 -13.28 -0.90 -11.69
N LEU A 76 -12.10 -0.42 -11.31
CA LEU A 76 -11.85 0.92 -10.80
C LEU A 76 -11.04 1.74 -11.82
N ALA A 77 -11.41 3.01 -12.02
CA ALA A 77 -10.66 3.89 -12.91
C ALA A 77 -9.26 4.19 -12.36
N VAL A 78 -9.14 4.37 -11.05
CA VAL A 78 -7.89 4.69 -10.36
C VAL A 78 -7.88 4.14 -8.95
N TYR A 79 -6.70 3.69 -8.52
CA TYR A 79 -6.36 3.38 -7.13
C TYR A 79 -5.31 4.37 -6.64
N ILE A 80 -5.54 4.99 -5.50
CA ILE A 80 -4.62 5.96 -4.89
C ILE A 80 -4.17 5.43 -3.55
N ASP A 81 -2.85 5.22 -3.39
CA ASP A 81 -2.28 4.66 -2.18
C ASP A 81 -0.85 5.16 -1.93
N GLY A 82 -0.37 4.97 -0.71
CA GLY A 82 1.00 5.26 -0.31
C GLY A 82 1.96 4.12 -0.59
N ALA A 83 3.25 4.35 -0.29
CA ALA A 83 4.28 3.32 -0.27
C ALA A 83 5.22 3.53 0.92
N ASP A 84 5.78 2.42 1.44
CA ASP A 84 6.86 2.45 2.41
C ASP A 84 8.20 2.69 1.71
N GLU A 85 8.36 2.16 0.48
CA GLU A 85 9.42 2.43 -0.47
C GLU A 85 8.88 2.37 -1.90
N ILE A 86 9.46 3.16 -2.81
CA ILE A 86 9.22 3.10 -4.26
C ILE A 86 10.55 3.31 -5.00
N ASN A 87 10.79 2.53 -6.07
CA ASN A 87 11.98 2.70 -6.89
C ASN A 87 11.72 3.39 -8.23
N GLY A 88 12.79 3.65 -8.99
CA GLY A 88 12.72 4.31 -10.30
C GLY A 88 11.97 3.55 -11.40
N GLN A 89 11.44 2.35 -11.12
CA GLN A 89 10.63 1.54 -12.04
C GLN A 89 9.16 1.44 -11.59
N GLY A 90 8.79 2.11 -10.48
CA GLY A 90 7.47 2.07 -9.90
C GLY A 90 7.18 0.82 -9.06
N HIS A 91 8.18 -0.05 -8.83
CA HIS A 91 8.03 -1.15 -7.86
C HIS A 91 8.07 -0.59 -6.45
N MET A 92 7.31 -1.21 -5.54
CA MET A 92 7.14 -0.68 -4.18
C MET A 92 7.30 -1.77 -3.12
N VAL A 93 7.70 -1.34 -1.91
CA VAL A 93 7.43 -2.06 -0.67
C VAL A 93 6.26 -1.36 0.01
N LYS A 94 5.26 -2.14 0.42
CA LYS A 94 4.06 -1.70 1.11
C LYS A 94 3.68 -2.69 2.22
N GLY A 95 2.74 -2.29 3.08
CA GLY A 95 2.23 -3.13 4.15
C GLY A 95 2.71 -2.72 5.55
N GLY A 96 3.32 -1.54 5.70
CA GLY A 96 3.59 -0.95 7.02
C GLY A 96 2.34 -0.84 7.88
N GLY A 97 1.17 -0.60 7.27
CA GLY A 97 -0.15 -0.61 7.91
C GLY A 97 -0.85 -1.97 8.00
N ALA A 98 -0.19 -3.09 7.66
CA ALA A 98 -0.73 -4.46 7.67
C ALA A 98 -1.93 -4.71 6.72
N ALA A 99 -2.12 -3.87 5.68
CA ALA A 99 -3.24 -3.97 4.74
C ALA A 99 -2.85 -4.52 3.35
N LEU A 100 -1.63 -5.01 3.18
CA LEU A 100 -0.99 -5.31 1.89
C LEU A 100 -1.79 -6.25 0.98
N THR A 101 -2.52 -7.21 1.52
CA THR A 101 -3.33 -8.15 0.73
C THR A 101 -4.52 -7.44 0.11
N ARG A 102 -5.29 -6.69 0.90
CA ARG A 102 -6.42 -5.90 0.40
C ARG A 102 -5.94 -4.77 -0.54
N GLU A 103 -4.80 -4.16 -0.26
CA GLU A 103 -4.17 -3.17 -1.16
C GLU A 103 -3.88 -3.77 -2.54
N LYS A 104 -3.33 -5.00 -2.61
CA LYS A 104 -3.10 -5.71 -3.88
C LYS A 104 -4.38 -6.04 -4.63
N ILE A 105 -5.44 -6.42 -3.91
CA ILE A 105 -6.74 -6.72 -4.51
C ILE A 105 -7.28 -5.46 -5.19
N VAL A 106 -7.32 -4.33 -4.48
CA VAL A 106 -7.83 -3.07 -5.03
C VAL A 106 -6.94 -2.54 -6.16
N ALA A 107 -5.62 -2.68 -6.04
CA ALA A 107 -4.68 -2.32 -7.11
C ALA A 107 -4.90 -3.16 -8.37
N ALA A 108 -5.09 -4.48 -8.23
CA ALA A 108 -5.34 -5.38 -9.37
C ALA A 108 -6.68 -5.13 -10.06
N GLN A 109 -7.67 -4.59 -9.34
CA GLN A 109 -8.99 -4.20 -9.85
C GLN A 109 -8.98 -2.85 -10.58
N SER A 110 -7.87 -2.10 -10.50
CA SER A 110 -7.78 -0.73 -10.97
C SER A 110 -7.01 -0.62 -12.29
N LYS A 111 -7.50 0.26 -13.18
CA LYS A 111 -6.81 0.57 -14.46
C LYS A 111 -5.49 1.32 -14.25
N MET A 112 -5.43 2.14 -13.20
CA MET A 112 -4.29 3.00 -12.91
C MET A 112 -4.00 2.96 -11.40
N PHE A 113 -2.74 2.79 -11.03
CA PHE A 113 -2.27 2.98 -9.66
C PHE A 113 -1.45 4.26 -9.57
N VAL A 114 -1.94 5.22 -8.81
CA VAL A 114 -1.23 6.45 -8.45
C VAL A 114 -0.68 6.31 -7.04
N CYS A 115 0.64 6.23 -6.92
CA CYS A 115 1.33 6.27 -5.63
C CYS A 115 1.46 7.71 -5.16
N ILE A 116 1.18 7.95 -3.87
CA ILE A 116 1.40 9.23 -3.19
C ILE A 116 2.43 9.05 -2.08
N ALA A 117 3.55 9.74 -2.15
CA ALA A 117 4.66 9.57 -1.23
C ALA A 117 5.43 10.88 -1.01
N ASP A 118 6.15 10.99 0.09
CA ASP A 118 7.21 11.99 0.25
C ASP A 118 8.56 11.47 -0.29
N GLU A 119 9.48 12.38 -0.55
CA GLU A 119 10.77 12.06 -1.19
C GLU A 119 11.63 11.05 -0.42
N SER A 120 11.41 10.89 0.90
CA SER A 120 12.14 9.91 1.70
C SER A 120 11.79 8.46 1.34
N LYS A 121 10.70 8.24 0.58
CA LYS A 121 10.25 6.92 0.14
C LYS A 121 10.85 6.47 -1.18
N LEU A 122 11.49 7.39 -1.93
CA LEU A 122 12.16 7.07 -3.18
C LEU A 122 13.53 6.43 -2.89
N VAL A 123 13.73 5.22 -3.37
CA VAL A 123 14.96 4.42 -3.18
C VAL A 123 15.46 3.85 -4.50
N ASP A 124 16.76 3.57 -4.59
CA ASP A 124 17.33 2.88 -5.74
C ASP A 124 17.05 1.37 -5.71
N ILE A 125 17.18 0.76 -4.53
CA ILE A 125 16.99 -0.67 -4.28
C ILE A 125 16.01 -0.84 -3.12
N LEU A 126 14.98 -1.67 -3.32
CA LEU A 126 13.98 -1.99 -2.30
C LEU A 126 14.56 -2.87 -1.18
N GLY A 127 14.03 -2.73 0.05
CA GLY A 127 14.34 -3.58 1.19
C GLY A 127 15.07 -2.90 2.34
N ALA A 128 15.25 -1.59 2.32
CA ALA A 128 15.69 -0.82 3.48
C ALA A 128 14.58 -0.75 4.54
N PHE A 129 13.33 -0.54 4.11
CA PHE A 129 12.18 -0.69 4.97
C PHE A 129 11.95 -2.18 5.29
N PRO A 130 11.60 -2.56 6.53
CA PRO A 130 11.30 -3.95 6.89
C PRO A 130 10.15 -4.47 6.00
N LEU A 131 10.43 -5.49 5.17
CA LEU A 131 9.45 -6.04 4.24
C LEU A 131 8.33 -6.77 4.99
N PRO A 132 7.06 -6.33 4.90
CA PRO A 132 5.94 -7.07 5.47
C PRO A 132 5.58 -8.28 4.62
N VAL A 133 5.32 -9.41 5.28
CA VAL A 133 4.80 -10.64 4.66
C VAL A 133 3.58 -11.08 5.45
N GLU A 134 2.41 -11.12 4.80
CA GLU A 134 1.19 -11.63 5.42
C GLU A 134 1.17 -13.16 5.34
N VAL A 135 0.95 -13.80 6.48
CA VAL A 135 1.07 -15.25 6.64
C VAL A 135 -0.11 -15.83 7.40
N ILE A 136 -0.48 -17.07 7.08
CA ILE A 136 -1.38 -17.87 7.91
C ILE A 136 -0.72 -18.02 9.30
N PRO A 137 -1.43 -17.79 10.42
CA PRO A 137 -0.85 -17.79 11.76
C PRO A 137 0.02 -19.02 12.09
N MET A 138 -0.43 -20.22 11.73
CA MET A 138 0.30 -21.47 11.97
C MET A 138 1.61 -21.59 11.18
N SER A 139 1.85 -20.76 10.17
CA SER A 139 3.07 -20.78 9.34
C SER A 139 4.12 -19.75 9.78
N SER A 140 3.83 -18.87 10.73
CA SER A 140 4.68 -17.75 11.11
C SER A 140 6.12 -18.16 11.39
N ALA A 141 6.34 -19.16 12.26
CA ALA A 141 7.67 -19.65 12.62
C ALA A 141 8.42 -20.26 11.41
N ARG A 142 7.69 -20.97 10.53
CA ARG A 142 8.26 -21.57 9.32
C ARG A 142 8.75 -20.47 8.35
N VAL A 143 7.94 -19.46 8.10
CA VAL A 143 8.27 -18.36 7.19
C VAL A 143 9.46 -17.56 7.74
N ILE A 144 9.48 -17.28 9.06
CA ILE A 144 10.62 -16.65 9.75
C ILE A 144 11.90 -17.48 9.51
N SER A 145 11.83 -18.81 9.70
CA SER A 145 12.98 -19.71 9.50
C SER A 145 13.47 -19.71 8.03
N GLN A 146 12.56 -19.60 7.06
CA GLN A 146 12.94 -19.53 5.65
C GLN A 146 13.72 -18.24 5.34
N PHE A 147 13.28 -17.09 5.83
CA PHE A 147 14.04 -15.84 5.66
C PHE A 147 15.38 -15.85 6.38
N ALA A 148 15.46 -16.49 7.56
CA ALA A 148 16.75 -16.67 8.26
C ALA A 148 17.76 -17.48 7.43
N LYS A 149 17.33 -18.50 6.68
CA LYS A 149 18.19 -19.27 5.76
C LYS A 149 18.70 -18.42 4.59
N MET A 150 17.99 -17.35 4.22
CA MET A 150 18.44 -16.36 3.23
C MET A 150 19.38 -15.30 3.82
N GLY A 151 19.71 -15.40 5.12
CA GLY A 151 20.53 -14.40 5.82
C GLY A 151 19.78 -13.15 6.27
N ALA A 152 18.45 -13.11 6.15
CA ALA A 152 17.63 -12.01 6.59
C ALA A 152 17.16 -12.18 8.04
N GLN A 153 16.80 -11.06 8.68
CA GLN A 153 16.23 -11.03 10.03
C GLN A 153 14.71 -10.88 9.92
N ALA A 154 13.99 -11.91 10.32
CA ALA A 154 12.52 -11.91 10.27
C ALA A 154 11.94 -12.08 11.67
N ALA A 155 10.87 -11.34 11.97
CA ALA A 155 10.17 -11.42 13.26
C ALA A 155 8.65 -11.22 13.04
N LEU A 156 7.87 -11.86 13.91
CA LEU A 156 6.44 -11.62 13.98
C LEU A 156 6.18 -10.16 14.39
N ARG A 157 5.30 -9.47 13.68
CA ARG A 157 4.88 -8.11 14.06
C ARG A 157 3.99 -8.18 15.28
N LEU A 158 4.33 -7.39 16.29
CA LEU A 158 3.58 -7.29 17.53
C LEU A 158 2.91 -5.92 17.65
N ARG A 159 1.77 -5.89 18.31
CA ARG A 159 1.10 -4.70 18.79
C ARG A 159 0.76 -4.91 20.27
N GLU A 160 1.28 -4.03 21.14
CA GLU A 160 1.08 -4.13 22.59
C GLU A 160 1.52 -5.49 23.19
N GLY A 161 2.56 -6.11 22.58
CA GLY A 161 3.12 -7.40 23.01
C GLY A 161 2.45 -8.63 22.39
N GLU A 162 1.31 -8.48 21.73
CA GLU A 162 0.58 -9.57 21.08
C GLU A 162 0.78 -9.56 19.55
N PRO A 163 0.64 -10.70 18.87
CA PRO A 163 0.69 -10.75 17.41
C PRO A 163 -0.33 -9.80 16.77
N TRP A 164 0.15 -8.95 15.86
CA TRP A 164 -0.77 -8.09 15.10
C TRP A 164 -1.59 -8.95 14.14
N VAL A 165 -2.91 -8.92 14.31
CA VAL A 165 -3.87 -9.58 13.42
C VAL A 165 -4.36 -8.60 12.37
N THR A 166 -4.26 -8.98 11.09
CA THR A 166 -4.72 -8.16 9.96
C THR A 166 -6.25 -8.15 9.86
N ASP A 167 -6.80 -7.26 9.04
CA ASP A 167 -8.25 -7.23 8.72
C ASP A 167 -8.75 -8.55 8.09
N ASN A 168 -7.83 -9.43 7.66
CA ASN A 168 -8.13 -10.76 7.11
C ASN A 168 -7.94 -11.90 8.13
N GLY A 169 -7.65 -11.58 9.41
CA GLY A 169 -7.40 -12.58 10.45
C GLY A 169 -6.03 -13.26 10.37
N GLN A 170 -5.07 -12.67 9.65
CA GLN A 170 -3.74 -13.23 9.43
C GLN A 170 -2.68 -12.50 10.25
N HIS A 171 -1.43 -13.04 10.28
CA HIS A 171 -0.29 -12.42 10.92
C HIS A 171 0.62 -11.72 9.90
N ILE A 172 1.46 -10.81 10.40
CA ILE A 172 2.53 -10.16 9.63
C ILE A 172 3.88 -10.60 10.17
N VAL A 173 4.75 -11.04 9.26
CA VAL A 173 6.19 -11.22 9.51
C VAL A 173 6.92 -10.04 8.86
N ASP A 174 7.67 -9.27 9.65
CA ASP A 174 8.54 -8.20 9.16
C ASP A 174 9.95 -8.72 8.93
N VAL A 175 10.49 -8.48 7.74
CA VAL A 175 11.79 -8.99 7.31
C VAL A 175 12.76 -7.85 7.04
N LYS A 176 13.90 -7.84 7.73
CA LYS A 176 14.98 -6.85 7.61
C LYS A 176 16.22 -7.45 6.95
N GLY A 177 17.08 -6.56 6.41
CA GLY A 177 18.38 -6.96 5.84
C GLY A 177 18.31 -7.47 4.40
N LEU A 178 17.17 -7.22 3.72
CA LEU A 178 16.99 -7.56 2.32
C LEU A 178 17.59 -6.48 1.39
N LYS A 179 18.07 -6.92 0.22
CA LYS A 179 18.34 -6.08 -0.95
C LYS A 179 17.63 -6.70 -2.14
N ILE A 180 16.48 -6.14 -2.50
CA ILE A 180 15.58 -6.70 -3.51
C ILE A 180 15.91 -6.05 -4.86
N THR A 181 16.90 -6.62 -5.56
CA THR A 181 17.38 -6.14 -6.86
C THR A 181 16.50 -6.58 -8.02
N ASP A 182 15.78 -7.70 -7.89
CA ASP A 182 14.75 -8.16 -8.81
C ASP A 182 13.42 -8.35 -8.06
N PRO A 183 12.59 -7.29 -7.99
CA PRO A 183 11.31 -7.33 -7.27
C PRO A 183 10.32 -8.36 -7.82
N VAL A 184 10.35 -8.62 -9.15
CA VAL A 184 9.45 -9.58 -9.80
C VAL A 184 9.80 -11.00 -9.42
N ALA A 185 11.06 -11.40 -9.57
CA ALA A 185 11.52 -12.73 -9.21
C ALA A 185 11.38 -12.99 -7.70
N PHE A 186 11.78 -12.03 -6.86
CA PHE A 186 11.64 -12.14 -5.41
C PHE A 186 10.19 -12.34 -4.97
N LYS A 187 9.27 -11.50 -5.49
CA LYS A 187 7.83 -11.61 -5.20
C LYS A 187 7.28 -12.96 -5.64
N SER A 188 7.66 -13.43 -6.82
CA SER A 188 7.20 -14.71 -7.36
C SER A 188 7.64 -15.88 -6.49
N ASP A 189 8.91 -15.92 -6.09
CA ASP A 189 9.47 -16.99 -5.26
C ASP A 189 8.81 -17.03 -3.87
N VAL A 190 8.83 -15.92 -3.13
CA VAL A 190 8.29 -15.87 -1.77
C VAL A 190 6.79 -16.17 -1.73
N SER A 191 6.03 -15.79 -2.76
CA SER A 191 4.59 -16.07 -2.84
C SER A 191 4.26 -17.57 -2.99
N GLN A 192 5.23 -18.41 -3.37
CA GLN A 192 5.03 -19.87 -3.47
C GLN A 192 5.27 -20.60 -2.14
N TRP A 193 5.76 -19.93 -1.13
CA TRP A 193 6.05 -20.59 0.14
C TRP A 193 4.75 -20.94 0.87
N PRO A 194 4.58 -22.21 1.31
CA PRO A 194 3.38 -22.63 2.02
C PRO A 194 3.13 -21.78 3.26
N GLY A 195 1.94 -21.19 3.35
CA GLY A 195 1.50 -20.34 4.44
C GLY A 195 1.73 -18.83 4.20
N VAL A 196 2.41 -18.43 3.15
CA VAL A 196 2.45 -17.02 2.71
C VAL A 196 1.14 -16.69 2.00
N VAL A 197 0.44 -15.69 2.51
CA VAL A 197 -0.75 -15.11 1.86
C VAL A 197 -0.31 -14.15 0.77
N THR A 198 0.55 -13.20 1.12
CA THR A 198 1.21 -12.32 0.15
C THR A 198 2.46 -11.65 0.76
N VAL A 199 3.35 -11.20 -0.10
CA VAL A 199 4.56 -10.46 0.25
C VAL A 199 4.41 -8.98 -0.07
N GLY A 200 4.95 -8.08 0.76
CA GLY A 200 4.81 -6.63 0.62
C GLY A 200 5.51 -6.00 -0.59
N VAL A 201 6.06 -6.80 -1.50
CA VAL A 201 6.60 -6.34 -2.78
C VAL A 201 5.46 -6.19 -3.79
N PHE A 202 5.26 -4.98 -4.30
CA PHE A 202 4.31 -4.62 -5.36
C PHE A 202 5.08 -4.48 -6.67
N ALA A 203 5.27 -5.60 -7.36
CA ALA A 203 6.00 -5.68 -8.61
C ALA A 203 5.08 -5.84 -9.84
N TYR A 204 4.02 -6.65 -9.72
CA TYR A 204 2.99 -6.78 -10.77
C TYR A 204 1.99 -5.63 -10.71
N GLN A 205 1.49 -5.32 -9.50
CA GLN A 205 0.65 -4.17 -9.22
C GLN A 205 1.52 -2.96 -8.86
N LYS A 206 2.49 -2.61 -9.72
CA LYS A 206 3.36 -1.45 -9.52
C LYS A 206 2.60 -0.14 -9.78
N ALA A 207 3.13 0.98 -9.28
CA ALA A 207 2.58 2.29 -9.64
C ALA A 207 2.86 2.60 -11.11
N GLN A 208 1.92 3.20 -11.82
CA GLN A 208 2.13 3.83 -13.11
C GLN A 208 2.53 5.30 -12.95
N ILE A 209 2.10 5.91 -11.85
CA ILE A 209 2.40 7.31 -11.51
C ILE A 209 2.78 7.38 -10.04
N CYS A 210 3.80 8.17 -9.70
CA CYS A 210 4.08 8.57 -8.33
C CYS A 210 4.04 10.10 -8.22
N LEU A 211 3.22 10.60 -7.30
CA LEU A 211 3.22 11.98 -6.86
C LEU A 211 4.15 12.07 -5.65
N LEU A 212 5.33 12.63 -5.87
CA LEU A 212 6.39 12.72 -4.88
C LEU A 212 6.40 14.12 -4.27
N GLY A 213 6.08 14.23 -2.98
CA GLY A 213 6.16 15.47 -2.23
C GLY A 213 7.61 15.83 -1.91
N THR A 214 8.05 16.99 -2.36
CA THR A 214 9.40 17.54 -2.15
C THR A 214 9.34 18.95 -1.55
N ALA A 215 10.47 19.47 -1.12
CA ALA A 215 10.55 20.84 -0.62
C ALA A 215 10.08 21.90 -1.66
N ASP A 216 10.23 21.59 -2.95
CA ASP A 216 9.88 22.46 -4.07
C ASP A 216 8.46 22.24 -4.60
N GLY A 217 7.69 21.34 -3.99
CA GLY A 217 6.32 21.00 -4.40
C GLY A 217 6.14 19.53 -4.80
N VAL A 218 5.14 19.24 -5.63
CA VAL A 218 4.85 17.85 -6.09
C VAL A 218 5.57 17.58 -7.40
N LYS A 219 6.45 16.57 -7.39
CA LYS A 219 7.07 16.01 -8.60
C LYS A 219 6.28 14.80 -9.06
N THR A 220 5.92 14.74 -10.35
CA THR A 220 5.25 13.58 -10.95
C THR A 220 6.27 12.68 -11.64
N LEU A 221 6.36 11.43 -11.19
CA LEU A 221 7.12 10.36 -11.84
C LEU A 221 6.14 9.45 -12.60
N LYS A 222 6.53 9.00 -13.81
CA LYS A 222 5.76 8.05 -14.63
C LYS A 222 6.63 6.84 -14.93
N PHE A 223 6.03 5.62 -14.90
CA PHE A 223 6.75 4.36 -15.03
C PHE A 223 6.17 3.43 -16.11
#